data_e09e0c0336f0d9e6b657cff55afc8d8c
#
_entry.id   e09e0c0336f0d9e6b657cff55afc8d8c
#
_cell.length_a   1.000
_cell.length_b   1.000
_cell.length_c   1.000
_cell.angle_alpha   90.00
_cell.angle_beta   90.00
_cell.angle_gamma   90.00
#
_symmetry.space_group_name_H-M   'P 1'
#
loop_
_entity.id
_entity.type
_entity.pdbx_description
1 polymer ?
#
loop_
_entity_poly.entity_id
_entity_poly.type
_entity_poly.pdbx_seq_one_letter_code
_entity_poly.pdbx_strand_id
1 'polypeptide(L)'
;MEGFIDLANRSLGRYAVRTDADDYTLFETAGGVALEVDELVWGDFHAIPGATYRTERHGEVRVVALYCHCARRDAFRWVQGREAGVGSTA
;
A
#
# COMPACT_ATOMS: atom_id res chain seq x y z
N MET A 1 5.59 11.68 -5.63
CA MET A 1 5.46 10.57 -6.58
C MET A 1 4.00 10.32 -6.85
N GLU A 2 3.71 9.78 -8.00
CA GLU A 2 2.36 9.39 -8.37
C GLU A 2 2.31 7.89 -8.55
N GLY A 3 1.20 7.30 -8.17
CA GLY A 3 0.97 5.88 -8.36
C GLY A 3 -0.51 5.58 -8.36
N PHE A 4 -0.85 4.32 -8.39
CA PHE A 4 -2.23 3.89 -8.30
C PHE A 4 -2.32 2.65 -7.43
N ILE A 5 -3.48 2.48 -6.81
CA ILE A 5 -3.73 1.29 -6.00
C ILE A 5 -3.89 0.11 -6.93
N ASP A 6 -2.98 -0.84 -6.83
CA ASP A 6 -3.00 -2.03 -7.68
C ASP A 6 -3.56 -3.24 -6.93
N LEU A 7 -3.35 -3.30 -5.63
CA LEU A 7 -3.84 -4.39 -4.80
C LEU A 7 -4.50 -3.80 -3.57
N ALA A 8 -5.61 -4.38 -3.16
CA ALA A 8 -6.38 -3.89 -2.04
C ALA A 8 -6.99 -5.02 -1.24
N ASN A 9 -6.95 -4.91 0.08
CA ASN A 9 -7.64 -5.80 0.99
C ASN A 9 -8.31 -4.95 2.06
N ARG A 10 -9.57 -4.66 1.86
CA ARG A 10 -10.30 -3.79 2.76
C ARG A 10 -10.46 -4.39 4.15
N SER A 11 -10.61 -5.68 4.23
CA SER A 11 -10.79 -6.35 5.52
C SER A 11 -9.61 -6.14 6.43
N LEU A 12 -8.42 -6.15 5.88
CA LEU A 12 -7.19 -5.95 6.64
C LEU A 12 -6.69 -4.52 6.62
N GLY A 13 -7.29 -3.67 5.80
CA GLY A 13 -6.82 -2.30 5.63
C GLY A 13 -5.46 -2.23 4.96
N ARG A 14 -5.12 -3.21 4.14
CA ARG A 14 -3.82 -3.32 3.47
C ARG A 14 -3.94 -3.01 2.00
N TYR A 15 -2.99 -2.24 1.52
CA TYR A 15 -2.99 -1.79 0.14
C TYR A 15 -1.58 -1.79 -0.41
N ALA A 16 -1.48 -1.96 -1.72
CA ALA A 16 -0.22 -1.81 -2.43
C ALA A 16 -0.41 -0.78 -3.53
N VAL A 17 0.42 0.25 -3.51
CA VAL A 17 0.46 1.24 -4.56
C VAL A 17 1.60 0.91 -5.50
N ARG A 18 1.30 0.89 -6.80
CA ARG A 18 2.34 0.79 -7.81
C ARG A 18 2.80 2.20 -8.13
N THR A 19 4.08 2.45 -7.88
CA THR A 19 4.64 3.77 -8.03
C THR A 19 5.09 4.03 -9.47
N ASP A 20 5.36 5.28 -9.77
CA ASP A 20 5.91 5.64 -11.07
C ASP A 20 7.36 5.18 -11.25
N ALA A 21 7.97 4.68 -10.19
CA ALA A 21 9.28 4.02 -10.26
C ALA A 21 9.17 2.53 -10.56
N ASP A 22 7.95 2.05 -10.80
CA ASP A 22 7.66 0.67 -11.20
C ASP A 22 7.95 -0.33 -10.07
N ASP A 23 7.81 0.10 -8.84
CA ASP A 23 7.88 -0.77 -7.68
C ASP A 23 6.61 -0.61 -6.85
N TYR A 24 6.51 -1.35 -5.75
CA TYR A 24 5.34 -1.32 -4.89
C TYR A 24 5.69 -0.84 -3.50
N THR A 25 4.81 -0.02 -2.95
CA THR A 25 4.85 0.36 -1.56
C THR A 25 3.65 -0.24 -0.86
N LEU A 26 3.90 -0.88 0.27
CA LEU A 26 2.87 -1.59 1.04
C LEU A 26 2.54 -0.77 2.26
N PHE A 27 1.25 -0.50 2.45
CA PHE A 27 0.83 0.36 3.55
C PHE A 27 -0.53 -0.07 4.09
N GLU A 28 -0.80 0.37 5.31
CA GLU A 28 -2.10 0.24 5.93
C GLU A 28 -2.70 1.63 6.10
N THR A 29 -4.00 1.74 5.94
CA THR A 29 -4.68 3.00 6.19
C THR A 29 -5.01 3.13 7.68
N ALA A 30 -4.83 4.34 8.20
CA ALA A 30 -5.30 4.67 9.53
C ALA A 30 -6.75 5.13 9.42
N GLY A 31 -7.54 4.80 10.44
CA GLY A 31 -8.91 5.29 10.50
C GLY A 31 -9.91 4.55 9.62
N GLY A 32 -9.54 3.43 9.06
CA GLY A 32 -10.49 2.58 8.35
C GLY A 32 -10.91 3.06 6.98
N VAL A 33 -10.15 3.94 6.36
CA VAL A 33 -10.46 4.41 5.02
C VAL A 33 -10.24 3.28 4.02
N ALA A 34 -11.24 3.02 3.18
CA ALA A 34 -11.16 1.97 2.17
C ALA A 34 -10.84 2.59 0.81
N LEU A 35 -9.70 2.20 0.27
CA LEU A 35 -9.26 2.68 -1.04
C LEU A 35 -9.70 1.70 -2.13
N GLU A 36 -9.81 2.20 -3.34
CA GLU A 36 -10.25 1.41 -4.48
C GLU A 36 -9.09 1.05 -5.37
N VAL A 37 -9.14 -0.12 -5.97
CA VAL A 37 -8.18 -0.49 -7.02
C VAL A 37 -8.30 0.52 -8.16
N ASP A 38 -7.17 0.88 -8.73
CA ASP A 38 -7.02 1.87 -9.79
C ASP A 38 -7.17 3.32 -9.34
N GLU A 39 -7.39 3.55 -8.05
CA GLU A 39 -7.45 4.92 -7.55
C GLU A 39 -6.07 5.55 -7.59
N LEU A 40 -5.99 6.78 -8.10
CA LEU A 40 -4.73 7.51 -8.15
C LEU A 40 -4.34 8.02 -6.77
N VAL A 41 -3.06 7.94 -6.49
CA VAL A 41 -2.50 8.32 -5.19
C VAL A 41 -1.20 9.09 -5.40
N TRP A 42 -0.99 10.11 -4.58
CA TRP A 42 0.23 10.93 -4.62
C TRP A 42 0.84 10.96 -3.23
N GLY A 43 2.15 10.83 -3.17
CA GLY A 43 2.86 10.91 -1.91
C GLY A 43 4.31 10.51 -2.05
N ASP A 44 5.01 10.48 -0.93
CA ASP A 44 6.38 9.98 -0.89
C ASP A 44 6.32 8.49 -0.55
N PHE A 45 6.23 7.68 -1.58
CA PHE A 45 6.04 6.25 -1.41
C PHE A 45 7.28 5.53 -0.90
N HIS A 46 8.41 6.20 -0.87
CA HIS A 46 9.63 5.60 -0.35
C HIS A 46 9.94 6.06 1.07
N ALA A 47 9.08 6.85 1.67
CA ALA A 47 9.22 7.25 3.07
C ALA A 47 8.51 6.24 3.97
N ILE A 48 9.22 5.74 4.94
CA ILE A 48 8.71 4.78 5.92
C ILE A 48 9.08 5.31 7.31
N PRO A 49 8.22 5.14 8.31
CA PRO A 49 6.99 4.35 8.34
C PRO A 49 5.73 5.16 8.06
N GLY A 50 5.71 6.42 8.34
CA GLY A 50 4.47 7.15 8.32
C GLY A 50 4.39 8.16 7.23
N ALA A 51 3.20 8.35 6.73
CA ALA A 51 2.99 9.32 5.69
C ALA A 51 1.52 9.70 5.61
N THR A 52 1.29 10.79 4.91
CA THR A 52 -0.04 11.15 4.46
C THR A 52 0.01 11.09 2.95
N TYR A 53 -0.88 10.30 2.38
CA TYR A 53 -1.02 10.24 0.93
C TYR A 53 -2.25 11.02 0.52
N ARG A 54 -2.18 11.63 -0.64
CA ARG A 54 -3.34 12.25 -1.24
C ARG A 54 -3.93 11.29 -2.24
N THR A 55 -5.24 11.09 -2.18
CA THR A 55 -5.92 10.15 -3.05
C THR A 55 -6.95 10.88 -3.89
N GLU A 56 -7.26 10.28 -5.03
CA GLU A 56 -8.20 10.84 -5.97
C GLU A 56 -9.61 10.96 -5.38
N ARG A 57 -10.01 9.96 -4.62
CA ARG A 57 -11.38 9.87 -4.13
C ARG A 57 -11.57 10.31 -2.69
N HIS A 58 -10.52 10.24 -1.89
CA HIS A 58 -10.65 10.43 -0.44
C HIS A 58 -9.87 11.62 0.08
N GLY A 59 -9.21 12.38 -0.80
CA GLY A 59 -8.36 13.45 -0.36
C GLY A 59 -7.15 12.93 0.40
N GLU A 60 -6.81 13.59 1.50
CA GLU A 60 -5.66 13.18 2.29
C GLU A 60 -6.02 12.03 3.20
N VAL A 61 -5.20 10.99 3.19
CA VAL A 61 -5.39 9.80 3.99
C VAL A 61 -4.10 9.52 4.74
N ARG A 62 -4.23 9.34 6.04
CA ARG A 62 -3.09 8.92 6.85
C ARG A 62 -2.83 7.44 6.65
N VAL A 63 -1.58 7.10 6.46
CA VAL A 63 -1.17 5.72 6.21
C VAL A 63 0.04 5.38 7.06
N VAL A 64 0.24 4.10 7.28
CA VAL A 64 1.47 3.58 7.84
C VAL A 64 2.10 2.74 6.74
N ALA A 65 3.15 3.28 6.14
CA ALA A 65 3.88 2.56 5.10
C ALA A 65 4.87 1.62 5.78
N LEU A 66 4.83 0.36 5.40
CA LEU A 66 5.61 -0.68 6.06
C LEU A 66 6.77 -1.15 5.21
N TYR A 67 6.59 -1.20 3.91
CA TYR A 67 7.61 -1.68 2.98
C TYR A 67 7.54 -0.87 1.70
N CYS A 68 8.69 -0.61 1.12
CA CYS A 68 8.77 0.03 -0.19
C CYS A 68 9.74 -0.75 -1.07
N HIS A 69 9.81 -0.38 -2.35
CA HIS A 69 10.66 -1.05 -3.34
C HIS A 69 10.37 -2.55 -3.45
N CYS A 70 9.11 -2.93 -3.28
CA CYS A 70 8.74 -4.35 -3.31
C CYS A 70 8.40 -4.80 -4.71
N ALA A 71 8.62 -6.08 -4.97
CA ALA A 71 8.12 -6.72 -6.18
C ALA A 71 6.63 -7.02 -6.03
N ARG A 72 5.94 -7.14 -7.16
CA ARG A 72 4.50 -7.40 -7.13
C ARG A 72 4.14 -8.69 -6.40
N ARG A 73 4.96 -9.71 -6.55
CA ARG A 73 4.70 -11.00 -5.88
C ARG A 73 4.64 -10.82 -4.37
N ASP A 74 5.59 -10.10 -3.82
CA ASP A 74 5.63 -9.88 -2.37
C ASP A 74 4.48 -9.00 -1.92
N ALA A 75 4.17 -7.99 -2.71
CA ALA A 75 3.05 -7.11 -2.43
C ALA A 75 1.73 -7.89 -2.39
N PHE A 76 1.53 -8.77 -3.36
CA PHE A 76 0.33 -9.57 -3.45
C PHE A 76 0.15 -10.44 -2.20
N ARG A 77 1.21 -11.10 -1.77
CA ARG A 77 1.16 -11.96 -0.59
C ARG A 77 0.83 -11.17 0.67
N TRP A 78 1.48 -10.05 0.82
CA TRP A 78 1.27 -9.24 2.01
C TRP A 78 -0.15 -8.67 2.06
N VAL A 79 -0.64 -8.17 0.96
CA VAL A 79 -1.99 -7.59 0.91
C VAL A 79 -3.03 -8.65 1.23
N GLN A 80 -2.80 -9.88 0.83
CA GLN A 80 -3.72 -10.96 1.14
C GLN A 80 -3.62 -11.50 2.56
N GLY A 81 -2.73 -10.95 3.36
CA GLY A 81 -2.55 -11.41 4.72
C GLY A 81 -1.60 -12.57 4.87
N ARG A 82 -0.92 -12.95 3.79
CA ARG A 82 0.12 -13.97 3.85
C ARG A 82 1.43 -13.26 4.07
N GLU A 83 1.84 -13.19 5.30
CA GLU A 83 3.07 -12.50 5.63
C GLU A 83 4.22 -13.19 4.93
N ALA A 84 4.86 -12.48 4.03
CA ALA A 84 5.95 -13.05 3.25
C ALA A 84 7.03 -13.55 4.18
N GLY A 85 7.33 -14.81 4.08
CA GLY A 85 8.34 -15.42 4.91
C GLY A 85 7.94 -15.60 6.35
N VAL A 86 6.91 -14.96 6.80
CA VAL A 86 6.53 -15.06 8.20
C VAL A 86 5.81 -16.35 8.46
N GLY A 87 4.75 -16.56 7.74
CA GLY A 87 4.03 -17.79 7.92
C GLY A 87 4.86 -19.00 7.55
N SER A 88 5.69 -18.85 6.58
CA SER A 88 6.49 -19.96 6.09
C SER A 88 7.56 -20.39 7.07
N THR A 89 7.93 -19.52 7.94
CA THR A 89 8.94 -19.87 8.91
C THR A 89 8.41 -20.75 10.01
N ALA A 90 7.19 -20.83 10.02
CA ALA A 90 6.60 -21.66 11.05
C ALA A 90 7.16 -23.03 10.96
#